data_e07af8889db38817d6e968cff119db65
#
_entry.id   e07af8889db38817d6e968cff119db65
#
_cell.length_a   1.000
_cell.length_b   1.000
_cell.length_c   1.000
_cell.angle_alpha   90.00
_cell.angle_beta   90.00
_cell.angle_gamma   90.00
#
_symmetry.space_group_name_H-M   'P 1'
#
loop_
_entity.id
_entity.type
_entity.pdbx_description
1 polymer ?
#
loop_
_entity_poly.entity_id
_entity_poly.type
_entity_poly.pdbx_seq_one_letter_code
_entity_poly.pdbx_strand_id
1 'polypeptide(L)'
;MSFIMRVMTPRIGRRAALLLTLPLPALAQGTAQAPMEAVMRVAEATPDLRSLVVARHGRVLLQRVLRGPGLEAPTNIKSASKTIVASLIGIALARGALTGLDQPVAPLLAGRIPPDADPRVRDITIGDLLSMRAGLEGTSGRNYGAFVASRDWIRYVLSRPMIDEPGGRMIYSTGSTHLLGAVLVRATRRSLRQLAQDWLFGPLGHTVPDWMRDPQGLHFGGNEMALSPRALLAFGECCRNGGMAGGRRIIPEPFLRDAWTPRGRSSFSGQFYGLGWWIGEARGQPVFFAWGYGGQMVYLLPGLGLTVVMTSAPDVPRVPGQVMTRHALLVDGILPAFETAG
;
A
#
# COMPACT_ATOMS: atom_id res chain seq x y z
N MET A 1 27.22 54.49 40.49
CA MET A 1 28.49 53.74 40.23
C MET A 1 28.26 52.84 38.98
N SER A 2 28.65 53.36 37.83
CA SER A 2 28.55 52.67 36.52
C SER A 2 29.84 51.93 36.24
N PHE A 3 29.75 50.65 35.92
CA PHE A 3 30.89 49.89 35.38
C PHE A 3 30.63 49.63 33.91
N ILE A 4 31.42 50.29 33.06
CA ILE A 4 31.45 50.12 31.60
C ILE A 4 32.44 49.02 31.30
N MET A 5 31.97 47.92 30.69
CA MET A 5 32.83 46.84 30.21
C MET A 5 33.10 47.01 28.72
N ARG A 6 34.37 47.23 28.36
CA ARG A 6 34.88 47.37 26.98
C ARG A 6 34.88 46.03 26.29
N VAL A 7 34.24 45.97 25.13
CA VAL A 7 34.31 44.82 24.21
C VAL A 7 35.56 44.96 23.31
N MET A 8 36.47 44.02 23.41
CA MET A 8 37.61 43.90 22.49
C MET A 8 37.21 43.09 21.29
N THR A 9 37.32 43.63 20.08
CA THR A 9 37.18 42.94 18.82
C THR A 9 38.52 42.32 18.40
N PRO A 10 38.57 41.01 18.07
CA PRO A 10 39.80 40.43 17.45
C PRO A 10 39.82 40.69 15.95
N ARG A 11 40.95 41.22 15.49
CA ARG A 11 41.30 41.36 14.08
C ARG A 11 41.56 39.95 13.50
N ILE A 12 40.75 39.50 12.52
CA ILE A 12 40.99 38.29 11.76
C ILE A 12 41.88 38.57 10.61
N GLY A 13 43.13 38.09 10.68
CA GLY A 13 44.09 38.11 9.56
C GLY A 13 43.67 37.14 8.46
N ARG A 14 43.65 37.63 7.22
CA ARG A 14 43.43 36.81 6.03
C ARG A 14 44.64 35.86 5.81
N ARG A 15 44.50 34.60 6.17
CA ARG A 15 45.32 33.50 5.65
C ARG A 15 44.53 32.77 4.57
N ALA A 16 45.04 32.80 3.35
CA ALA A 16 44.54 32.00 2.23
C ALA A 16 44.71 30.51 2.58
N ALA A 17 43.63 29.79 2.77
CA ALA A 17 43.66 28.35 2.87
C ALA A 17 43.60 27.76 1.44
N LEU A 18 44.69 27.15 1.01
CA LEU A 18 44.72 26.29 -0.17
C LEU A 18 43.88 25.05 0.13
N LEU A 19 42.69 24.97 -0.45
CA LEU A 19 41.87 23.75 -0.44
C LEU A 19 42.49 22.74 -1.41
N LEU A 20 43.27 21.83 -0.88
CA LEU A 20 43.60 20.58 -1.57
C LEU A 20 42.31 19.76 -1.67
N THR A 21 41.70 19.72 -2.85
CA THR A 21 40.68 18.76 -3.21
C THR A 21 41.32 17.40 -3.38
N LEU A 22 41.32 16.59 -2.32
CA LEU A 22 41.59 15.16 -2.43
C LEU A 22 40.41 14.51 -3.20
N PRO A 23 40.65 13.70 -4.23
CA PRO A 23 39.58 12.93 -4.85
C PRO A 23 39.05 11.96 -3.83
N LEU A 24 37.75 12.07 -3.53
CA LEU A 24 37.02 11.04 -2.76
C LEU A 24 37.20 9.70 -3.49
N PRO A 25 37.59 8.64 -2.79
CA PRO A 25 37.72 7.32 -3.41
C PRO A 25 36.35 6.90 -3.94
N ALA A 26 36.31 6.52 -5.22
CA ALA A 26 35.19 5.85 -5.86
C ALA A 26 35.09 4.42 -5.28
N LEU A 27 34.69 4.30 -4.00
CA LEU A 27 34.51 3.02 -3.30
C LEU A 27 33.04 2.63 -3.29
N ALA A 28 32.80 1.40 -3.77
CA ALA A 28 31.61 0.57 -3.61
C ALA A 28 30.53 0.62 -4.70
N GLN A 29 30.89 0.70 -5.98
CA GLN A 29 29.95 0.26 -7.04
C GLN A 29 30.04 -1.24 -7.36
N GLY A 30 31.10 -1.93 -6.97
CA GLY A 30 31.34 -3.33 -7.35
C GLY A 30 30.68 -4.40 -6.47
N THR A 31 30.34 -4.11 -5.21
CA THR A 31 29.85 -5.14 -4.26
C THR A 31 28.35 -5.40 -4.32
N ALA A 32 27.54 -4.48 -4.89
CA ALA A 32 26.09 -4.65 -5.02
C ALA A 32 25.66 -5.28 -6.37
N GLN A 33 26.57 -5.42 -7.33
CA GLN A 33 26.24 -5.83 -8.69
C GLN A 33 26.04 -7.35 -8.82
N ALA A 34 26.93 -8.16 -8.25
CA ALA A 34 26.83 -9.62 -8.33
C ALA A 34 25.59 -10.21 -7.62
N PRO A 35 25.19 -9.72 -6.41
CA PRO A 35 23.92 -10.13 -5.79
C PRO A 35 22.71 -9.79 -6.66
N MET A 36 22.72 -8.65 -7.34
CA MET A 36 21.60 -8.19 -8.16
C MET A 36 21.43 -9.02 -9.46
N GLU A 37 22.53 -9.55 -10.01
CA GLU A 37 22.48 -10.48 -11.13
C GLU A 37 21.84 -11.81 -10.75
N ALA A 38 22.07 -12.30 -9.53
CA ALA A 38 21.40 -13.50 -9.02
C ALA A 38 19.88 -13.28 -8.88
N VAL A 39 19.47 -12.13 -8.36
CA VAL A 39 18.05 -11.72 -8.31
C VAL A 39 17.43 -11.73 -9.72
N MET A 40 18.16 -11.21 -10.71
CA MET A 40 17.68 -11.16 -12.09
C MET A 40 17.46 -12.54 -12.69
N ARG A 41 18.37 -13.48 -12.49
CA ARG A 41 18.20 -14.87 -12.99
C ARG A 41 16.92 -15.53 -12.45
N VAL A 42 16.63 -15.35 -11.14
CA VAL A 42 15.39 -15.89 -10.55
C VAL A 42 14.15 -15.18 -11.09
N ALA A 43 14.23 -13.85 -11.26
CA ALA A 43 13.12 -13.06 -11.80
C ALA A 43 12.78 -13.46 -13.25
N GLU A 44 13.80 -13.65 -14.10
CA GLU A 44 13.65 -14.07 -15.50
C GLU A 44 13.09 -15.49 -15.63
N ALA A 45 13.45 -16.38 -14.70
CA ALA A 45 12.91 -17.73 -14.62
C ALA A 45 11.48 -17.79 -14.10
N THR A 46 10.88 -16.67 -13.67
CA THR A 46 9.51 -16.61 -13.16
C THR A 46 8.54 -16.23 -14.29
N PRO A 47 7.75 -17.18 -14.88
CA PRO A 47 7.08 -16.99 -16.17
C PRO A 47 6.06 -15.87 -16.23
N ASP A 48 5.33 -15.63 -15.15
CA ASP A 48 4.23 -14.67 -15.06
C ASP A 48 4.66 -13.31 -14.45
N LEU A 49 5.91 -13.18 -14.01
CA LEU A 49 6.46 -11.90 -13.53
C LEU A 49 6.68 -10.95 -14.71
N ARG A 50 6.09 -9.77 -14.66
CA ARG A 50 6.18 -8.74 -15.71
C ARG A 50 7.23 -7.69 -15.44
N SER A 51 7.28 -7.20 -14.21
CA SER A 51 8.29 -6.22 -13.81
C SER A 51 8.76 -6.42 -12.39
N LEU A 52 10.01 -6.03 -12.15
CA LEU A 52 10.63 -5.97 -10.85
C LEU A 52 11.30 -4.62 -10.68
N VAL A 53 10.96 -3.91 -9.59
CA VAL A 53 11.61 -2.65 -9.20
C VAL A 53 12.04 -2.78 -7.75
N VAL A 54 13.31 -2.46 -7.47
CA VAL A 54 13.89 -2.47 -6.13
C VAL A 54 14.47 -1.08 -5.87
N ALA A 55 14.03 -0.44 -4.79
CA ALA A 55 14.57 0.83 -4.34
C ALA A 55 15.02 0.75 -2.88
N ARG A 56 16.11 1.41 -2.54
CA ARG A 56 16.61 1.54 -1.17
C ARG A 56 16.86 3.00 -0.84
N HIS A 57 16.32 3.47 0.29
CA HIS A 57 16.42 4.87 0.75
C HIS A 57 16.06 5.90 -0.35
N GLY A 58 15.02 5.64 -1.13
CA GLY A 58 14.58 6.51 -2.23
C GLY A 58 15.35 6.34 -3.55
N ARG A 59 16.45 5.59 -3.57
CA ARG A 59 17.26 5.34 -4.78
C ARG A 59 16.85 4.02 -5.42
N VAL A 60 16.49 4.06 -6.70
CA VAL A 60 16.24 2.85 -7.50
C VAL A 60 17.57 2.14 -7.76
N LEU A 61 17.66 0.89 -7.31
CA LEU A 61 18.85 0.03 -7.50
C LEU A 61 18.66 -0.95 -8.65
N LEU A 62 17.42 -1.40 -8.87
CA LEU A 62 17.05 -2.29 -9.95
C LEU A 62 15.69 -1.90 -10.50
N GLN A 63 15.59 -1.83 -11.81
CA GLN A 63 14.31 -1.75 -12.52
C GLN A 63 14.39 -2.57 -13.80
N ARG A 64 13.48 -3.52 -13.94
CA ARG A 64 13.45 -4.41 -15.11
C ARG A 64 12.01 -4.64 -15.56
N VAL A 65 11.83 -4.55 -16.86
CA VAL A 65 10.68 -5.11 -17.55
C VAL A 65 11.10 -6.48 -18.06
N LEU A 66 10.47 -7.51 -17.55
CA LEU A 66 10.72 -8.90 -17.95
C LEU A 66 9.74 -9.28 -19.07
N ARG A 67 8.50 -8.82 -18.95
CA ARG A 67 7.42 -9.04 -19.91
C ARG A 67 6.40 -7.89 -19.80
N GLY A 68 5.65 -7.65 -20.87
CA GLY A 68 4.55 -6.69 -20.86
C GLY A 68 4.93 -5.28 -21.29
N PRO A 69 4.07 -4.28 -21.05
CA PRO A 69 4.10 -3.00 -21.74
C PRO A 69 5.08 -1.97 -21.15
N GLY A 70 5.79 -2.28 -20.05
CA GLY A 70 6.78 -1.37 -19.46
C GLY A 70 6.41 -0.83 -18.08
N LEU A 71 7.32 0.00 -17.52
CA LEU A 71 7.20 0.49 -16.13
C LEU A 71 6.23 1.67 -15.99
N GLU A 72 5.93 2.37 -17.07
CA GLU A 72 4.97 3.49 -17.09
C GLU A 72 3.55 3.03 -17.42
N ALA A 73 3.40 1.87 -18.02
CA ALA A 73 2.10 1.37 -18.44
C ALA A 73 1.29 0.86 -17.23
N PRO A 74 0.05 1.33 -17.05
CA PRO A 74 -0.81 0.82 -16.00
C PRO A 74 -1.09 -0.68 -16.16
N THR A 75 -1.07 -1.39 -15.05
CA THR A 75 -1.50 -2.78 -14.95
C THR A 75 -2.54 -2.91 -13.86
N ASN A 76 -3.45 -3.86 -14.01
CA ASN A 76 -4.44 -4.17 -12.99
C ASN A 76 -3.74 -4.72 -11.73
N ILE A 77 -3.81 -3.96 -10.64
CA ILE A 77 -3.14 -4.30 -9.38
C ILE A 77 -3.97 -5.21 -8.49
N LYS A 78 -5.16 -5.60 -8.96
CA LYS A 78 -6.05 -6.50 -8.22
C LYS A 78 -6.28 -6.01 -6.78
N SER A 79 -6.25 -6.90 -5.82
CA SER A 79 -6.51 -6.57 -4.40
C SER A 79 -5.47 -5.67 -3.73
N ALA A 80 -4.33 -5.37 -4.37
CA ALA A 80 -3.42 -4.34 -3.86
C ALA A 80 -4.08 -2.95 -3.83
N SER A 81 -5.16 -2.74 -4.59
CA SER A 81 -6.03 -1.55 -4.50
C SER A 81 -6.63 -1.33 -3.11
N LYS A 82 -6.80 -2.38 -2.30
CA LYS A 82 -7.29 -2.26 -0.92
C LYS A 82 -6.39 -1.37 -0.06
N THR A 83 -5.09 -1.50 -0.24
CA THR A 83 -4.10 -0.69 0.46
C THR A 83 -4.16 0.78 0.03
N ILE A 84 -4.45 1.03 -1.26
CA ILE A 84 -4.66 2.40 -1.77
C ILE A 84 -5.90 3.03 -1.12
N VAL A 85 -7.03 2.30 -1.12
CA VAL A 85 -8.28 2.79 -0.50
C VAL A 85 -8.09 3.02 1.00
N ALA A 86 -7.39 2.14 1.71
CA ALA A 86 -7.06 2.34 3.11
C ALA A 86 -6.25 3.63 3.33
N SER A 87 -5.28 3.92 2.47
CA SER A 87 -4.50 5.16 2.53
C SER A 87 -5.39 6.40 2.30
N LEU A 88 -6.37 6.31 1.39
CA LEU A 88 -7.36 7.39 1.19
C LEU A 88 -8.25 7.60 2.41
N ILE A 89 -8.63 6.54 3.15
CA ILE A 89 -9.32 6.67 4.45
C ILE A 89 -8.45 7.43 5.44
N GLY A 90 -7.16 7.08 5.57
CA GLY A 90 -6.23 7.79 6.43
C GLY A 90 -6.12 9.27 6.09
N ILE A 91 -6.07 9.62 4.80
CA ILE A 91 -6.06 11.01 4.34
C ILE A 91 -7.40 11.70 4.65
N ALA A 92 -8.54 11.01 4.48
CA ALA A 92 -9.87 11.54 4.77
C ALA A 92 -10.05 11.85 6.27
N LEU A 93 -9.54 10.99 7.14
CA LEU A 93 -9.50 11.22 8.60
C LEU A 93 -8.70 12.48 8.95
N ALA A 94 -7.50 12.63 8.41
CA ALA A 94 -6.66 13.80 8.65
C ALA A 94 -7.24 15.11 8.08
N ARG A 95 -8.10 15.01 7.07
CA ARG A 95 -8.82 16.15 6.48
C ARG A 95 -10.15 16.44 7.16
N GLY A 96 -10.53 15.68 8.18
CA GLY A 96 -11.80 15.85 8.89
C GLY A 96 -13.04 15.45 8.07
N ALA A 97 -12.85 14.74 6.94
CA ALA A 97 -13.97 14.20 6.16
C ALA A 97 -14.60 12.97 6.81
N LEU A 98 -13.87 12.30 7.69
CA LEU A 98 -14.29 11.20 8.55
C LEU A 98 -13.85 11.52 9.98
N THR A 99 -14.60 11.04 10.98
CA THR A 99 -14.41 11.44 12.39
C THR A 99 -13.47 10.51 13.17
N GLY A 100 -13.32 9.25 12.79
CA GLY A 100 -12.47 8.28 13.47
C GLY A 100 -12.57 6.89 12.88
N LEU A 101 -11.73 5.98 13.34
CA LEU A 101 -11.80 4.55 12.98
C LEU A 101 -13.01 3.86 13.60
N ASP A 102 -13.48 4.36 14.73
CA ASP A 102 -14.67 3.91 15.46
C ASP A 102 -15.99 4.46 14.89
N GLN A 103 -15.91 5.33 13.86
CA GLN A 103 -17.10 5.87 13.21
C GLN A 103 -17.92 4.74 12.57
N PRO A 104 -19.23 4.57 12.95
CA PRO A 104 -20.12 3.65 12.28
C PRO A 104 -20.32 4.03 10.82
N VAL A 105 -20.33 3.03 9.91
CA VAL A 105 -20.53 3.29 8.48
C VAL A 105 -21.99 3.41 8.08
N ALA A 106 -22.90 2.91 8.89
CA ALA A 106 -24.34 2.87 8.62
C ALA A 106 -24.94 4.25 8.25
N PRO A 107 -24.63 5.36 8.94
CA PRO A 107 -25.15 6.68 8.54
C PRO A 107 -24.68 7.13 7.15
N LEU A 108 -23.45 6.76 6.77
CA LEU A 108 -22.87 7.08 5.45
C LEU A 108 -23.40 6.18 4.32
N LEU A 109 -23.92 5.01 4.68
CA LEU A 109 -24.54 4.04 3.78
C LEU A 109 -26.07 4.01 3.90
N ALA A 110 -26.66 5.01 4.53
CA ALA A 110 -28.12 5.11 4.71
C ALA A 110 -28.85 4.98 3.37
N GLY A 111 -29.96 4.25 3.36
CA GLY A 111 -30.75 3.90 2.16
C GLY A 111 -30.20 2.72 1.36
N ARG A 112 -28.98 2.22 1.68
CA ARG A 112 -28.40 1.04 1.04
C ARG A 112 -28.44 -0.21 1.93
N ILE A 113 -28.69 -0.05 3.23
CA ILE A 113 -28.84 -1.19 4.16
C ILE A 113 -30.18 -1.85 3.88
N PRO A 114 -30.20 -3.17 3.55
CA PRO A 114 -31.45 -3.90 3.36
C PRO A 114 -32.31 -3.88 4.62
N PRO A 115 -33.66 -3.84 4.50
CA PRO A 115 -34.55 -3.90 5.69
C PRO A 115 -34.41 -5.18 6.51
N ASP A 116 -34.04 -6.26 5.83
CA ASP A 116 -33.83 -7.62 6.37
C ASP A 116 -32.37 -7.92 6.72
N ALA A 117 -31.47 -6.93 6.64
CA ALA A 117 -30.09 -7.10 7.07
C ALA A 117 -30.00 -7.36 8.59
N ASP A 118 -29.00 -8.14 8.99
CA ASP A 118 -28.72 -8.35 10.42
C ASP A 118 -28.55 -6.98 11.12
N PRO A 119 -29.21 -6.74 12.26
CA PRO A 119 -29.15 -5.45 12.96
C PRO A 119 -27.73 -4.98 13.28
N ARG A 120 -26.79 -5.91 13.54
CA ARG A 120 -25.37 -5.64 13.84
C ARG A 120 -24.62 -4.97 12.68
N VAL A 121 -25.16 -4.98 11.46
CA VAL A 121 -24.62 -4.22 10.31
C VAL A 121 -24.50 -2.73 10.65
N ARG A 122 -25.35 -2.22 11.55
CA ARG A 122 -25.34 -0.80 11.96
C ARG A 122 -24.18 -0.43 12.86
N ASP A 123 -23.56 -1.43 13.51
CA ASP A 123 -22.46 -1.27 14.45
C ASP A 123 -21.08 -1.38 13.75
N ILE A 124 -21.06 -1.80 12.49
CA ILE A 124 -19.81 -1.91 11.70
C ILE A 124 -19.16 -0.54 11.58
N THR A 125 -17.88 -0.46 11.97
CA THR A 125 -17.07 0.75 11.94
C THR A 125 -16.16 0.80 10.71
N ILE A 126 -15.57 1.98 10.46
CA ILE A 126 -14.51 2.16 9.45
C ILE A 126 -13.32 1.24 9.78
N GLY A 127 -12.93 1.15 11.05
CA GLY A 127 -11.85 0.28 11.52
C GLY A 127 -12.11 -1.20 11.26
N ASP A 128 -13.34 -1.66 11.44
CA ASP A 128 -13.72 -3.05 11.17
C ASP A 128 -13.61 -3.39 9.68
N LEU A 129 -14.06 -2.50 8.81
CA LEU A 129 -13.92 -2.67 7.38
C LEU A 129 -12.45 -2.66 6.93
N LEU A 130 -11.64 -1.72 7.44
CA LEU A 130 -10.21 -1.60 7.13
C LEU A 130 -9.43 -2.83 7.57
N SER A 131 -9.77 -3.40 8.72
CA SER A 131 -9.09 -4.57 9.30
C SER A 131 -9.69 -5.91 8.86
N MET A 132 -10.68 -5.91 7.95
CA MET A 132 -11.39 -7.12 7.50
C MET A 132 -12.14 -7.84 8.64
N ARG A 133 -12.69 -7.10 9.59
CA ARG A 133 -13.34 -7.61 10.80
C ARG A 133 -14.79 -7.16 10.92
N ALA A 134 -15.45 -6.95 9.78
CA ALA A 134 -16.86 -6.51 9.74
C ALA A 134 -17.88 -7.55 10.29
N GLY A 135 -17.45 -8.79 10.53
CA GLY A 135 -18.34 -9.88 10.97
C GLY A 135 -19.18 -10.51 9.85
N LEU A 136 -19.31 -9.84 8.71
CA LEU A 136 -20.06 -10.35 7.56
C LEU A 136 -19.33 -11.50 6.86
N GLU A 137 -20.07 -12.44 6.28
CA GLU A 137 -19.50 -13.44 5.38
C GLU A 137 -18.77 -12.76 4.22
N GLY A 138 -17.53 -13.19 3.95
CA GLY A 138 -16.65 -12.57 2.98
C GLY A 138 -17.17 -12.70 1.55
N THR A 139 -16.95 -11.67 0.75
CA THR A 139 -17.26 -11.61 -0.70
C THR A 139 -16.05 -11.85 -1.57
N SER A 140 -14.98 -12.43 -1.04
CA SER A 140 -13.81 -12.90 -1.79
C SER A 140 -13.86 -14.41 -2.00
N GLY A 141 -12.92 -14.96 -2.79
CA GLY A 141 -12.83 -16.38 -3.05
C GLY A 141 -14.09 -16.92 -3.74
N ARG A 142 -14.70 -17.96 -3.18
CA ARG A 142 -15.89 -18.61 -3.76
C ARG A 142 -17.08 -17.66 -3.97
N ASN A 143 -17.23 -16.65 -3.14
CA ASN A 143 -18.37 -15.72 -3.18
C ASN A 143 -18.12 -14.51 -4.12
N TYR A 144 -16.92 -14.38 -4.71
CA TYR A 144 -16.54 -13.22 -5.52
C TYR A 144 -17.41 -13.10 -6.78
N GLY A 145 -17.65 -14.22 -7.49
CA GLY A 145 -18.46 -14.22 -8.70
C GLY A 145 -19.89 -13.73 -8.45
N ALA A 146 -20.54 -14.24 -7.40
CA ALA A 146 -21.89 -13.82 -7.04
C ALA A 146 -21.95 -12.34 -6.60
N PHE A 147 -20.92 -11.87 -5.91
CA PHE A 147 -20.78 -10.46 -5.52
C PHE A 147 -20.73 -9.54 -6.75
N VAL A 148 -19.84 -9.78 -7.69
CA VAL A 148 -19.67 -8.90 -8.88
C VAL A 148 -20.79 -9.05 -9.89
N ALA A 149 -21.52 -10.17 -9.90
CA ALA A 149 -22.70 -10.37 -10.73
C ALA A 149 -23.98 -9.76 -10.13
N SER A 150 -23.95 -9.30 -8.86
CA SER A 150 -25.12 -8.72 -8.22
C SER A 150 -25.46 -7.33 -8.82
N ARG A 151 -26.75 -6.97 -8.78
CA ARG A 151 -27.23 -5.68 -9.30
C ARG A 151 -26.89 -4.48 -8.43
N ASP A 152 -26.57 -4.70 -7.15
CA ASP A 152 -26.22 -3.67 -6.17
C ASP A 152 -25.18 -4.23 -5.20
N TRP A 153 -23.92 -3.85 -5.43
CA TRP A 153 -22.80 -4.41 -4.69
C TRP A 153 -22.78 -4.01 -3.22
N ILE A 154 -23.20 -2.79 -2.90
CA ILE A 154 -23.28 -2.32 -1.51
C ILE A 154 -24.36 -3.11 -0.77
N ARG A 155 -25.57 -3.18 -1.34
CA ARG A 155 -26.68 -3.94 -0.76
C ARG A 155 -26.33 -5.43 -0.61
N TYR A 156 -25.69 -6.02 -1.63
CA TYR A 156 -25.24 -7.40 -1.59
C TYR A 156 -24.28 -7.66 -0.43
N VAL A 157 -23.30 -6.80 -0.19
CA VAL A 157 -22.37 -6.95 0.94
C VAL A 157 -23.09 -6.83 2.27
N LEU A 158 -23.96 -5.83 2.41
CA LEU A 158 -24.68 -5.56 3.66
C LEU A 158 -25.80 -6.60 3.95
N SER A 159 -26.21 -7.40 2.96
CA SER A 159 -27.13 -8.55 3.13
C SER A 159 -26.42 -9.87 3.40
N ARG A 160 -25.09 -9.92 3.45
CA ARG A 160 -24.40 -11.18 3.77
C ARG A 160 -24.68 -11.61 5.21
N PRO A 161 -24.73 -12.91 5.46
CA PRO A 161 -24.88 -13.42 6.82
C PRO A 161 -23.83 -12.85 7.77
N MET A 162 -24.24 -12.43 8.96
CA MET A 162 -23.33 -12.09 10.04
C MET A 162 -22.82 -13.40 10.67
N ILE A 163 -21.53 -13.69 10.49
CA ILE A 163 -20.90 -14.95 10.94
C ILE A 163 -19.90 -14.75 12.07
N ASP A 164 -19.78 -13.50 12.51
CA ASP A 164 -19.04 -13.09 13.71
C ASP A 164 -19.56 -11.71 14.17
N GLU A 165 -19.11 -11.22 15.31
CA GLU A 165 -19.38 -9.85 15.74
C GLU A 165 -18.52 -8.84 14.96
N PRO A 166 -19.00 -7.60 14.72
CA PRO A 166 -18.13 -6.50 14.29
C PRO A 166 -16.93 -6.36 15.23
N GLY A 167 -15.73 -6.22 14.68
CA GLY A 167 -14.49 -6.24 15.46
C GLY A 167 -14.02 -7.64 15.89
N GLY A 168 -14.69 -8.72 15.49
CA GLY A 168 -14.32 -10.11 15.75
C GLY A 168 -13.12 -10.60 14.93
N ARG A 169 -13.15 -11.85 14.46
CA ARG A 169 -12.08 -12.44 13.66
C ARG A 169 -11.94 -11.79 12.27
N MET A 170 -10.77 -11.93 11.68
CA MET A 170 -10.53 -11.49 10.30
C MET A 170 -11.27 -12.38 9.29
N ILE A 171 -12.11 -11.78 8.46
CA ILE A 171 -12.82 -12.38 7.34
C ILE A 171 -12.51 -11.58 6.09
N TYR A 172 -11.56 -12.06 5.28
CA TYR A 172 -11.12 -11.32 4.10
C TYR A 172 -12.25 -11.12 3.09
N SER A 173 -12.56 -9.85 2.79
CA SER A 173 -13.70 -9.48 1.96
C SER A 173 -13.38 -8.30 1.04
N THR A 174 -13.54 -8.51 -0.26
CA THR A 174 -13.42 -7.44 -1.25
C THR A 174 -14.52 -6.41 -1.09
N GLY A 175 -15.73 -6.86 -0.70
CA GLY A 175 -16.86 -5.97 -0.41
C GLY A 175 -16.60 -5.02 0.76
N SER A 176 -15.86 -5.43 1.79
CA SER A 176 -15.51 -4.53 2.89
C SER A 176 -14.78 -3.29 2.39
N THR A 177 -13.83 -3.44 1.48
CA THR A 177 -13.13 -2.29 0.90
C THR A 177 -13.99 -1.53 -0.12
N HIS A 178 -14.91 -2.20 -0.80
CA HIS A 178 -15.88 -1.51 -1.65
C HIS A 178 -16.81 -0.60 -0.82
N LEU A 179 -17.28 -1.06 0.36
CA LEU A 179 -18.01 -0.22 1.31
C LEU A 179 -17.20 0.99 1.76
N LEU A 180 -15.88 0.83 2.04
CA LEU A 180 -14.99 1.97 2.34
C LEU A 180 -14.91 2.96 1.18
N GLY A 181 -14.88 2.48 -0.05
CA GLY A 181 -14.97 3.33 -1.25
C GLY A 181 -16.27 4.13 -1.29
N ALA A 182 -17.41 3.49 -1.00
CA ALA A 182 -18.72 4.16 -0.93
C ALA A 182 -18.78 5.18 0.22
N VAL A 183 -18.21 4.86 1.38
CA VAL A 183 -18.08 5.76 2.54
C VAL A 183 -17.29 7.02 2.14
N LEU A 184 -16.13 6.87 1.48
CA LEU A 184 -15.32 8.00 0.98
C LEU A 184 -16.11 8.88 0.02
N VAL A 185 -16.78 8.28 -0.96
CA VAL A 185 -17.59 9.03 -1.95
C VAL A 185 -18.71 9.79 -1.26
N ARG A 186 -19.38 9.16 -0.30
CA ARG A 186 -20.48 9.81 0.45
C ARG A 186 -19.99 10.97 1.33
N ALA A 187 -18.89 10.78 2.03
CA ALA A 187 -18.32 11.77 2.93
C ALA A 187 -17.75 12.98 2.18
N THR A 188 -17.15 12.75 1.02
CA THR A 188 -16.41 13.80 0.28
C THR A 188 -17.16 14.37 -0.91
N ARG A 189 -18.23 13.71 -1.38
CA ARG A 189 -18.96 14.02 -2.62
C ARG A 189 -18.05 13.99 -3.86
N ARG A 190 -16.98 13.22 -3.83
CA ARG A 190 -16.02 13.07 -4.92
C ARG A 190 -15.88 11.61 -5.29
N SER A 191 -15.62 11.31 -6.57
CA SER A 191 -15.37 9.93 -6.99
C SER A 191 -14.07 9.40 -6.39
N LEU A 192 -14.01 8.09 -6.20
CA LEU A 192 -12.81 7.43 -5.66
C LEU A 192 -11.57 7.70 -6.53
N ARG A 193 -11.75 7.79 -7.86
CA ARG A 193 -10.69 8.18 -8.80
C ARG A 193 -10.19 9.60 -8.56
N GLN A 194 -11.10 10.57 -8.38
CA GLN A 194 -10.68 11.94 -8.05
C GLN A 194 -9.92 12.01 -6.73
N LEU A 195 -10.36 11.26 -5.71
CA LEU A 195 -9.64 11.20 -4.43
C LEU A 195 -8.25 10.59 -4.60
N ALA A 196 -8.13 9.46 -5.31
CA ALA A 196 -6.85 8.83 -5.59
C ALA A 196 -5.92 9.74 -6.38
N GLN A 197 -6.43 10.45 -7.40
CA GLN A 197 -5.65 11.40 -8.18
C GLN A 197 -5.19 12.58 -7.35
N ASP A 198 -6.11 13.28 -6.70
CA ASP A 198 -5.80 14.60 -6.13
C ASP A 198 -5.14 14.54 -4.75
N TRP A 199 -5.43 13.47 -4.00
CA TRP A 199 -4.90 13.34 -2.63
C TRP A 199 -3.64 12.49 -2.54
N LEU A 200 -3.44 11.58 -3.49
CA LEU A 200 -2.36 10.60 -3.40
C LEU A 200 -1.45 10.64 -4.63
N PHE A 201 -1.92 10.22 -5.78
CA PHE A 201 -1.04 9.99 -6.93
C PHE A 201 -0.61 11.25 -7.66
N GLY A 202 -1.45 12.30 -7.75
CA GLY A 202 -1.08 13.60 -8.31
C GLY A 202 0.08 14.25 -7.55
N PRO A 203 0.01 14.36 -6.21
CA PRO A 203 1.15 14.80 -5.39
C PRO A 203 2.42 13.93 -5.51
N LEU A 204 2.28 12.67 -5.91
CA LEU A 204 3.40 11.76 -6.20
C LEU A 204 3.89 11.84 -7.65
N GLY A 205 3.30 12.71 -8.49
CA GLY A 205 3.68 12.89 -9.89
C GLY A 205 3.11 11.86 -10.87
N HIS A 206 2.04 11.15 -10.48
CA HIS A 206 1.45 10.10 -11.30
C HIS A 206 -0.04 10.33 -11.60
N THR A 207 -0.48 9.78 -12.74
CA THR A 207 -1.89 9.80 -13.15
C THR A 207 -2.57 8.48 -12.80
N VAL A 208 -3.82 8.58 -12.33
CA VAL A 208 -4.67 7.42 -12.05
C VAL A 208 -5.64 7.23 -13.21
N PRO A 209 -5.52 6.14 -13.99
CA PRO A 209 -6.49 5.80 -15.02
C PRO A 209 -7.88 5.54 -14.45
N ASP A 210 -8.90 5.51 -15.31
CA ASP A 210 -10.21 5.00 -14.90
C ASP A 210 -10.16 3.47 -14.72
N TRP A 211 -11.05 2.93 -13.88
CA TRP A 211 -11.15 1.50 -13.66
C TRP A 211 -12.61 1.08 -13.45
N MET A 212 -12.83 -0.23 -13.34
CA MET A 212 -14.15 -0.83 -13.19
C MET A 212 -15.01 -0.12 -12.13
N ARG A 213 -16.29 0.02 -12.45
CA ARG A 213 -17.32 0.55 -11.54
C ARG A 213 -18.38 -0.51 -11.26
N ASP A 214 -19.04 -0.34 -10.12
CA ASP A 214 -20.23 -1.12 -9.81
C ASP A 214 -21.42 -0.68 -10.69
N PRO A 215 -22.54 -1.42 -10.68
CA PRO A 215 -23.74 -1.04 -11.45
C PRO A 215 -24.33 0.32 -11.07
N GLN A 216 -23.95 0.91 -9.94
CA GLN A 216 -24.37 2.25 -9.51
C GLN A 216 -23.36 3.36 -9.89
N GLY A 217 -22.30 3.01 -10.61
CA GLY A 217 -21.27 3.93 -11.08
C GLY A 217 -20.17 4.25 -10.08
N LEU A 218 -20.12 3.59 -8.91
CA LEU A 218 -19.03 3.74 -7.95
C LEU A 218 -17.81 2.93 -8.42
N HIS A 219 -16.62 3.52 -8.37
CA HIS A 219 -15.39 2.78 -8.66
C HIS A 219 -15.19 1.63 -7.68
N PHE A 220 -14.74 0.50 -8.20
CA PHE A 220 -14.51 -0.70 -7.39
C PHE A 220 -13.43 -0.44 -6.33
N GLY A 221 -13.81 -0.34 -5.06
CA GLY A 221 -12.88 -0.01 -3.98
C GLY A 221 -11.83 -1.09 -3.69
N GLY A 222 -12.21 -2.35 -3.84
CA GLY A 222 -11.38 -3.48 -3.37
C GLY A 222 -10.64 -4.26 -4.46
N ASN A 223 -10.77 -3.87 -5.73
CA ASN A 223 -10.17 -4.59 -6.86
C ASN A 223 -10.13 -3.71 -8.13
N GLU A 224 -9.52 -4.24 -9.21
CA GLU A 224 -9.55 -3.73 -10.60
C GLU A 224 -8.91 -2.34 -10.82
N MET A 225 -8.34 -1.68 -9.80
CA MET A 225 -7.58 -0.45 -10.02
C MET A 225 -6.35 -0.74 -10.88
N ALA A 226 -6.03 0.18 -11.80
CA ALA A 226 -4.85 0.08 -12.66
C ALA A 226 -3.82 1.16 -12.27
N LEU A 227 -2.59 0.74 -12.01
CA LEU A 227 -1.46 1.63 -11.69
C LEU A 227 -0.18 1.11 -12.37
N SER A 228 0.69 2.03 -12.77
CA SER A 228 1.99 1.65 -13.31
C SER A 228 2.95 1.16 -12.22
N PRO A 229 3.93 0.32 -12.54
CA PRO A 229 4.99 -0.07 -11.59
C PRO A 229 5.70 1.13 -10.94
N ARG A 230 5.87 2.23 -11.67
CA ARG A 230 6.46 3.46 -11.10
C ARG A 230 5.52 4.18 -10.13
N ALA A 231 4.23 4.23 -10.42
CA ALA A 231 3.24 4.77 -9.49
C ALA A 231 3.18 3.95 -8.20
N LEU A 232 3.27 2.61 -8.31
CA LEU A 232 3.34 1.71 -7.15
C LEU A 232 4.63 1.92 -6.35
N LEU A 233 5.78 2.15 -7.02
CA LEU A 233 7.02 2.47 -6.34
C LEU A 233 6.92 3.80 -5.59
N ALA A 234 6.42 4.85 -6.23
CA ALA A 234 6.25 6.16 -5.60
C ALA A 234 5.32 6.09 -4.38
N PHE A 235 4.23 5.32 -4.47
CA PHE A 235 3.34 5.03 -3.34
C PHE A 235 4.07 4.27 -2.22
N GLY A 236 4.79 3.20 -2.56
CA GLY A 236 5.54 2.41 -1.59
C GLY A 236 6.61 3.23 -0.86
N GLU A 237 7.41 4.02 -1.61
CA GLU A 237 8.41 4.91 -1.03
C GLU A 237 7.78 5.99 -0.13
N CYS A 238 6.65 6.57 -0.54
CA CYS A 238 5.91 7.51 0.30
C CYS A 238 5.51 6.85 1.63
N CYS A 239 4.89 5.66 1.58
CA CYS A 239 4.50 4.94 2.79
C CYS A 239 5.70 4.58 3.66
N ARG A 240 6.76 4.00 3.07
CA ARG A 240 8.00 3.63 3.77
C ARG A 240 8.65 4.83 4.47
N ASN A 241 8.56 6.01 3.85
CA ASN A 241 9.06 7.28 4.40
C ASN A 241 8.02 7.99 5.29
N GLY A 242 7.20 7.24 6.04
CA GLY A 242 6.22 7.78 6.99
C GLY A 242 5.13 8.64 6.36
N GLY A 243 4.84 8.46 5.08
CA GLY A 243 3.83 9.23 4.34
C GLY A 243 4.35 10.53 3.73
N MET A 244 5.67 10.72 3.67
CA MET A 244 6.33 11.89 3.08
C MET A 244 6.79 11.63 1.65
N ALA A 245 6.58 12.59 0.77
CA ALA A 245 7.16 12.64 -0.57
C ALA A 245 7.43 14.09 -0.97
N GLY A 246 8.59 14.37 -1.59
CA GLY A 246 8.95 15.71 -2.04
C GLY A 246 8.86 16.78 -0.94
N GLY A 247 9.23 16.46 0.29
CA GLY A 247 9.12 17.36 1.45
C GLY A 247 7.69 17.61 1.96
N ARG A 248 6.69 16.96 1.37
CA ARG A 248 5.27 17.14 1.72
C ARG A 248 4.71 15.89 2.38
N ARG A 249 3.85 16.06 3.38
CA ARG A 249 3.08 14.98 3.98
C ARG A 249 1.88 14.64 3.08
N ILE A 250 1.89 13.45 2.51
CA ILE A 250 0.83 12.93 1.64
C ILE A 250 -0.12 12.05 2.44
N ILE A 251 0.43 11.12 3.22
CA ILE A 251 -0.34 10.21 4.07
C ILE A 251 0.01 10.52 5.53
N PRO A 252 -0.97 10.59 6.44
CA PRO A 252 -0.69 10.85 7.86
C PRO A 252 0.15 9.74 8.47
N GLU A 253 1.28 10.10 9.09
CA GLU A 253 2.17 9.12 9.72
C GLU A 253 1.51 8.34 10.86
N PRO A 254 0.69 8.96 11.75
CA PRO A 254 -0.02 8.21 12.78
C PRO A 254 -0.93 7.12 12.20
N PHE A 255 -1.61 7.41 11.06
CA PHE A 255 -2.41 6.41 10.37
C PHE A 255 -1.56 5.24 9.83
N LEU A 256 -0.39 5.51 9.25
CA LEU A 256 0.50 4.44 8.74
C LEU A 256 1.01 3.55 9.88
N ARG A 257 1.41 4.12 11.01
CA ARG A 257 1.83 3.34 12.19
C ARG A 257 0.69 2.44 12.68
N ASP A 258 -0.52 2.97 12.76
CA ASP A 258 -1.69 2.21 13.16
C ASP A 258 -2.06 1.15 12.11
N ALA A 259 -1.94 1.47 10.82
CA ALA A 259 -2.21 0.56 9.71
C ALA A 259 -1.24 -0.64 9.68
N TRP A 260 -0.05 -0.49 10.21
CA TRP A 260 0.96 -1.55 10.33
C TRP A 260 0.91 -2.30 11.67
N THR A 261 -0.07 -2.00 12.51
CA THR A 261 -0.32 -2.75 13.75
C THR A 261 -1.22 -3.96 13.44
N PRO A 262 -0.82 -5.19 13.79
CA PRO A 262 -1.63 -6.39 13.57
C PRO A 262 -2.99 -6.30 14.27
N ARG A 263 -4.09 -6.55 13.52
CA ARG A 263 -5.47 -6.55 14.05
C ARG A 263 -6.19 -7.87 13.85
N GLY A 264 -5.71 -8.68 12.91
CA GLY A 264 -6.25 -9.99 12.61
C GLY A 264 -5.21 -10.88 11.94
N ARG A 265 -5.49 -12.18 11.90
CA ARG A 265 -4.65 -13.17 11.21
C ARG A 265 -5.49 -13.89 10.16
N SER A 266 -4.95 -14.00 8.96
CA SER A 266 -5.59 -14.68 7.85
C SER A 266 -5.60 -16.20 8.05
N SER A 267 -6.78 -16.80 7.94
CA SER A 267 -6.92 -18.26 7.98
C SER A 267 -6.38 -18.97 6.74
N PHE A 268 -6.25 -18.27 5.61
CA PHE A 268 -5.78 -18.87 4.36
C PHE A 268 -4.28 -18.67 4.09
N SER A 269 -3.65 -17.64 4.64
CA SER A 269 -2.22 -17.34 4.40
C SER A 269 -1.38 -17.39 5.67
N GLY A 270 -1.99 -17.35 6.85
CA GLY A 270 -1.31 -17.25 8.13
C GLY A 270 -0.68 -15.88 8.42
N GLN A 271 -0.69 -14.96 7.46
CA GLN A 271 -0.15 -13.60 7.62
C GLN A 271 -1.05 -12.75 8.49
N PHE A 272 -0.48 -11.78 9.18
CA PHE A 272 -1.26 -10.76 9.89
C PHE A 272 -1.80 -9.71 8.93
N TYR A 273 -2.83 -9.00 9.39
CA TYR A 273 -3.46 -7.91 8.66
C TYR A 273 -3.74 -6.74 9.60
N GLY A 274 -3.39 -5.54 9.17
CA GLY A 274 -3.67 -4.29 9.87
C GLY A 274 -4.82 -3.52 9.22
N LEU A 275 -4.66 -2.22 8.98
CA LEU A 275 -5.66 -1.41 8.28
C LEU A 275 -5.31 -1.36 6.77
N GLY A 276 -5.79 -2.35 6.02
CA GLY A 276 -5.56 -2.44 4.58
C GLY A 276 -4.16 -2.92 4.17
N TRP A 277 -3.32 -3.35 5.11
CA TRP A 277 -1.97 -3.85 4.88
C TRP A 277 -1.80 -5.28 5.38
N TRP A 278 -1.12 -6.09 4.59
CA TRP A 278 -0.58 -7.36 5.04
C TRP A 278 0.69 -7.12 5.84
N ILE A 279 0.88 -7.93 6.88
CA ILE A 279 2.02 -7.80 7.81
C ILE A 279 2.63 -9.19 7.99
N GLY A 280 3.92 -9.28 7.80
CA GLY A 280 4.70 -10.50 7.95
C GLY A 280 6.10 -10.20 8.46
N GLU A 281 6.94 -11.21 8.36
CA GLU A 281 8.36 -11.14 8.68
C GLU A 281 9.17 -11.81 7.59
N ALA A 282 10.32 -11.26 7.27
CA ALA A 282 11.27 -11.84 6.35
C ALA A 282 12.68 -11.65 6.92
N ARG A 283 13.38 -12.76 7.23
CA ARG A 283 14.75 -12.76 7.75
C ARG A 283 14.93 -11.84 8.98
N GLY A 284 13.99 -11.93 9.93
CA GLY A 284 13.99 -11.12 11.16
C GLY A 284 13.57 -9.66 10.97
N GLN A 285 13.16 -9.25 9.76
CA GLN A 285 12.71 -7.89 9.48
C GLN A 285 11.19 -7.83 9.31
N PRO A 286 10.49 -6.88 9.95
CA PRO A 286 9.08 -6.64 9.66
C PRO A 286 8.87 -6.26 8.19
N VAL A 287 7.88 -6.88 7.57
CA VAL A 287 7.49 -6.62 6.18
C VAL A 287 6.02 -6.20 6.13
N PHE A 288 5.76 -5.03 5.56
CA PHE A 288 4.42 -4.54 5.28
C PHE A 288 4.18 -4.61 3.77
N PHE A 289 3.05 -5.14 3.34
CA PHE A 289 2.87 -5.30 1.91
C PHE A 289 1.43 -5.19 1.43
N ALA A 290 1.29 -4.60 0.23
CA ALA A 290 0.09 -4.70 -0.57
C ALA A 290 0.18 -5.96 -1.42
N TRP A 291 -0.95 -6.69 -1.52
CA TRP A 291 -1.00 -7.96 -2.22
C TRP A 291 -2.22 -8.04 -3.14
N GLY A 292 -1.97 -8.19 -4.44
CA GLY A 292 -2.96 -8.45 -5.47
C GLY A 292 -2.83 -9.85 -6.07
N TYR A 293 -3.96 -10.39 -6.51
CA TYR A 293 -4.03 -11.68 -7.19
C TYR A 293 -3.01 -11.75 -8.34
N GLY A 294 -2.42 -12.92 -8.55
CA GLY A 294 -1.39 -13.11 -9.58
C GLY A 294 0.00 -12.61 -9.20
N GLY A 295 0.19 -12.05 -7.98
CA GLY A 295 1.50 -11.59 -7.52
C GLY A 295 1.78 -10.12 -7.84
N GLN A 296 0.75 -9.27 -7.77
CA GLN A 296 0.89 -7.82 -7.74
C GLN A 296 1.32 -7.43 -6.32
N MET A 297 2.58 -7.06 -6.12
CA MET A 297 3.14 -6.87 -4.78
C MET A 297 3.84 -5.52 -4.64
N VAL A 298 3.62 -4.87 -3.49
CA VAL A 298 4.44 -3.75 -3.01
C VAL A 298 4.90 -4.10 -1.62
N TYR A 299 6.18 -4.45 -1.47
CA TYR A 299 6.79 -4.78 -0.17
C TYR A 299 7.54 -3.58 0.38
N LEU A 300 7.37 -3.33 1.66
CA LEU A 300 8.06 -2.30 2.44
C LEU A 300 8.81 -2.96 3.59
N LEU A 301 10.09 -2.71 3.67
CA LEU A 301 10.95 -3.09 4.80
C LEU A 301 11.61 -1.83 5.36
N PRO A 302 10.92 -1.07 6.22
CA PRO A 302 11.42 0.22 6.71
C PRO A 302 12.79 0.12 7.38
N GLY A 303 13.05 -0.95 8.16
CA GLY A 303 14.34 -1.20 8.83
C GLY A 303 15.53 -1.31 7.86
N LEU A 304 15.29 -1.75 6.62
CA LEU A 304 16.31 -1.83 5.57
C LEU A 304 16.26 -0.65 4.60
N GLY A 305 15.32 0.27 4.75
CA GLY A 305 15.05 1.33 3.81
C GLY A 305 14.58 0.83 2.44
N LEU A 306 13.99 -0.37 2.37
CA LEU A 306 13.75 -1.08 1.12
C LEU A 306 12.28 -1.03 0.70
N THR A 307 12.07 -0.78 -0.60
CA THR A 307 10.77 -0.93 -1.28
C THR A 307 10.97 -1.83 -2.50
N VAL A 308 10.12 -2.86 -2.61
CA VAL A 308 10.14 -3.79 -3.76
C VAL A 308 8.75 -3.83 -4.40
N VAL A 309 8.70 -3.57 -5.69
CA VAL A 309 7.48 -3.67 -6.50
C VAL A 309 7.62 -4.83 -7.48
N MET A 310 6.66 -5.71 -7.47
CA MET A 310 6.51 -6.78 -8.45
C MET A 310 5.14 -6.68 -9.12
N THR A 311 5.11 -6.63 -10.44
CA THR A 311 3.88 -6.78 -11.19
C THR A 311 3.93 -8.07 -12.00
N SER A 312 2.78 -8.70 -12.15
CA SER A 312 2.64 -9.98 -12.82
C SER A 312 1.49 -9.94 -13.83
N ALA A 313 1.35 -10.94 -14.64
CA ALA A 313 0.22 -11.06 -15.54
C ALA A 313 -1.09 -11.14 -14.73
N PRO A 314 -2.03 -10.17 -14.90
CA PRO A 314 -3.20 -10.07 -14.02
C PRO A 314 -4.28 -11.12 -14.31
N ASP A 315 -4.27 -11.69 -15.51
CA ASP A 315 -5.37 -12.51 -16.04
C ASP A 315 -4.96 -13.98 -16.27
N VAL A 316 -3.86 -14.41 -15.66
CA VAL A 316 -3.46 -15.81 -15.70
C VAL A 316 -4.25 -16.64 -14.68
N PRO A 317 -4.58 -17.90 -15.00
CA PRO A 317 -5.15 -18.82 -14.03
C PRO A 317 -4.28 -18.94 -12.79
N ARG A 318 -4.91 -19.15 -11.63
CA ARG A 318 -4.17 -19.34 -10.37
C ARG A 318 -3.27 -20.58 -10.49
N VAL A 319 -1.96 -20.35 -10.34
CA VAL A 319 -0.99 -21.42 -10.20
C VAL A 319 -0.74 -21.63 -8.70
N PRO A 320 -0.88 -22.85 -8.17
CA PRO A 320 -0.51 -23.15 -6.79
C PRO A 320 0.91 -22.69 -6.49
N GLY A 321 1.12 -22.04 -5.35
CA GLY A 321 2.45 -21.54 -4.95
C GLY A 321 2.89 -20.21 -5.60
N GLN A 322 2.13 -19.63 -6.52
CA GLN A 322 2.49 -18.40 -7.24
C GLN A 322 2.89 -17.24 -6.30
N VAL A 323 2.16 -17.04 -5.22
CA VAL A 323 2.48 -16.00 -4.22
C VAL A 323 3.71 -16.37 -3.40
N MET A 324 3.86 -17.66 -3.06
CA MET A 324 5.05 -18.17 -2.37
C MET A 324 6.32 -17.91 -3.19
N THR A 325 6.24 -18.01 -4.51
CA THR A 325 7.37 -17.68 -5.41
C THR A 325 7.76 -16.19 -5.30
N ARG A 326 6.79 -15.26 -5.12
CA ARG A 326 7.09 -13.81 -4.93
C ARG A 326 7.70 -13.55 -3.55
N HIS A 327 7.20 -14.23 -2.51
CA HIS A 327 7.82 -14.15 -1.19
C HIS A 327 9.23 -14.77 -1.21
N ALA A 328 9.44 -15.91 -1.86
CA ALA A 328 10.76 -16.52 -2.04
C ALA A 328 11.72 -15.59 -2.80
N LEU A 329 11.27 -14.96 -3.89
CA LEU A 329 12.10 -13.99 -4.61
C LEU A 329 12.51 -12.80 -3.72
N LEU A 330 11.61 -12.32 -2.84
CA LEU A 330 11.96 -11.32 -1.84
C LEU A 330 12.98 -11.89 -0.83
N VAL A 331 12.64 -12.99 -0.15
CA VAL A 331 13.35 -13.50 1.02
C VAL A 331 14.70 -14.12 0.65
N ASP A 332 14.73 -14.93 -0.41
CA ASP A 332 15.89 -15.73 -0.79
C ASP A 332 16.70 -15.09 -1.92
N GLY A 333 16.08 -14.24 -2.72
CA GLY A 333 16.73 -13.54 -3.82
C GLY A 333 17.20 -12.14 -3.43
N ILE A 334 16.27 -11.27 -3.03
CA ILE A 334 16.54 -9.83 -2.87
C ILE A 334 17.20 -9.52 -1.53
N LEU A 335 16.64 -10.00 -0.41
CA LEU A 335 17.11 -9.61 0.92
C LEU A 335 18.56 -9.97 1.21
N PRO A 336 19.13 -11.12 0.78
CA PRO A 336 20.54 -11.43 0.99
C PRO A 336 21.50 -10.37 0.45
N ALA A 337 21.12 -9.67 -0.63
CA ALA A 337 21.93 -8.60 -1.20
C ALA A 337 22.05 -7.36 -0.27
N PHE A 338 21.22 -7.26 0.76
CA PHE A 338 21.17 -6.11 1.67
C PHE A 338 21.61 -6.44 3.11
N GLU A 339 21.81 -7.72 3.44
CA GLU A 339 22.27 -8.16 4.75
C GLU A 339 23.79 -8.10 4.91
N THR A 340 24.54 -8.21 3.80
CA THR A 340 26.02 -8.23 3.82
C THR A 340 26.66 -6.84 3.83
N ALA A 341 25.88 -5.78 3.92
CA ALA A 341 26.33 -4.37 3.87
C ALA A 341 26.23 -3.68 5.26
N GLY A 342 26.32 -4.47 6.36
CA GLY A 342 26.36 -3.96 7.71
C GLY A 342 27.78 -3.92 8.27
#